data_c8b2aed3f68cc5240172fc36a24d60dc
#
_entry.id   c8b2aed3f68cc5240172fc36a24d60dc
#
_cell.length_a   1.000
_cell.length_b   1.000
_cell.length_c   1.000
_cell.angle_alpha   90.00
_cell.angle_beta   90.00
_cell.angle_gamma   90.00
#
_symmetry.space_group_name_H-M   'P 1'
#
loop_
_entity.id
_entity.type
_entity.pdbx_description
1 polymer ?
#
loop_
_entity_poly.entity_id
_entity_poly.type
_entity_poly.pdbx_seq_one_letter_code
_entity_poly.pdbx_strand_id
1 'polypeptide(L)'
;KRIMYALQNENLRLEVSARGAEIQSLVDRNSGREIIWQGDAAYWNGRSPILFPITGGLWDGTCRLDGRSYQIPKHGFVRRREWQLVEQGADFLHLAVENTDEELQQFPWPYRLEVVYTLRGRSLRADFRVVNRSLHSSMWFQVGAHPALNLPDWTDHGQHVAGFLRFEGTPRDMLRAGRQGCVEPGRVPIPWSKNLQTLAALAFHQMGNALVPIEVSTF
;
A
#
# COMPACT_ATOMS: atom_id res chain seq x y z
N LYS A 1 22.14 9.69 5.62
CA LYS A 1 21.05 10.36 6.38
C LYS A 1 19.77 10.15 5.58
N ARG A 2 18.72 9.62 6.20
CA ARG A 2 17.44 9.36 5.51
C ARG A 2 16.77 10.71 5.22
N ILE A 3 16.38 10.97 3.97
CA ILE A 3 15.62 12.17 3.61
C ILE A 3 14.17 11.98 4.07
N MET A 4 13.65 12.97 4.80
CA MET A 4 12.31 12.99 5.33
C MET A 4 11.59 14.24 4.87
N TYR A 5 10.33 14.09 4.49
CA TYR A 5 9.42 15.19 4.17
C TYR A 5 8.32 15.27 5.22
N ALA A 6 7.83 16.47 5.49
CA ALA A 6 6.75 16.68 6.44
C ALA A 6 5.69 17.62 5.86
N LEU A 7 4.43 17.29 6.17
CA LEU A 7 3.26 18.15 5.97
C LEU A 7 2.54 18.30 7.29
N GLN A 8 1.88 19.42 7.50
CA GLN A 8 0.99 19.59 8.65
C GLN A 8 -0.13 20.60 8.35
N ASN A 9 -1.25 20.38 8.99
CA ASN A 9 -2.33 21.34 9.10
C ASN A 9 -2.73 21.50 10.58
N GLU A 10 -3.86 22.12 10.86
CA GLU A 10 -4.35 22.29 12.23
C GLU A 10 -4.63 20.97 12.97
N ASN A 11 -4.97 19.89 12.24
CA ASN A 11 -5.40 18.62 12.83
C ASN A 11 -4.34 17.51 12.75
N LEU A 12 -3.55 17.47 11.69
CA LEU A 12 -2.67 16.34 11.38
C LEU A 12 -1.22 16.81 11.09
N ARG A 13 -0.27 15.97 11.49
CA ARG A 13 1.13 16.04 11.05
C ARG A 13 1.52 14.73 10.41
N LEU A 14 2.00 14.78 9.17
CA LEU A 14 2.48 13.65 8.37
C LEU A 14 3.99 13.73 8.20
N GLU A 15 4.68 12.60 8.34
CA GLU A 15 6.08 12.43 7.96
C GLU A 15 6.24 11.29 6.96
N VAL A 16 6.96 11.53 5.88
CA VAL A 16 7.18 10.59 4.78
C VAL A 16 8.68 10.46 4.50
N SER A 17 9.16 9.24 4.41
CA SER A 17 10.54 8.96 3.99
C SER A 17 10.65 9.03 2.46
N ALA A 18 11.71 9.64 1.93
CA ALA A 18 12.04 9.51 0.51
C ALA A 18 12.24 8.06 0.09
N ARG A 19 12.76 7.22 1.00
CA ARG A 19 12.86 5.79 0.73
C ARG A 19 11.49 5.12 0.77
N GLY A 20 11.07 4.62 -0.40
CA GLY A 20 9.79 3.96 -0.60
C GLY A 20 8.60 4.90 -0.65
N ALA A 21 8.79 6.22 -0.55
CA ALA A 21 7.74 7.19 -0.28
C ALA A 21 6.86 6.79 0.92
N GLU A 22 7.46 6.07 1.87
CA GLU A 22 6.76 5.40 2.96
C GLU A 22 6.36 6.38 4.05
N ILE A 23 5.08 6.38 4.43
CA ILE A 23 4.60 7.13 5.60
C ILE A 23 5.28 6.56 6.84
N GLN A 24 5.95 7.42 7.60
CA GLN A 24 6.66 7.06 8.82
C GLN A 24 5.90 7.45 10.09
N SER A 25 5.07 8.49 10.00
CA SER A 25 4.28 9.01 11.12
C SER A 25 3.07 9.76 10.59
N LEU A 26 1.94 9.60 11.25
CA LEU A 26 0.73 10.41 11.09
C LEU A 26 0.16 10.67 12.48
N VAL A 27 0.36 11.88 12.97
CA VAL A 27 -0.06 12.27 14.32
C VAL A 27 -1.33 13.11 14.26
N ASP A 28 -2.34 12.74 15.05
CA ASP A 28 -3.45 13.62 15.41
C ASP A 28 -2.93 14.68 16.39
N ARG A 29 -2.84 15.91 15.94
CA ARG A 29 -2.27 17.03 16.73
C ARG A 29 -3.11 17.45 17.91
N ASN A 30 -4.42 17.16 17.89
CA ASN A 30 -5.33 17.50 18.98
C ASN A 30 -5.16 16.56 20.17
N SER A 31 -4.94 15.28 19.93
CA SER A 31 -4.77 14.26 20.96
C SER A 31 -3.31 13.87 21.19
N GLY A 32 -2.40 14.24 20.29
CA GLY A 32 -1.00 13.78 20.30
C GLY A 32 -0.83 12.32 19.89
N ARG A 33 -1.90 11.66 19.41
CA ARG A 33 -1.91 10.24 19.08
C ARG A 33 -1.21 9.94 17.76
N GLU A 34 -0.25 9.00 17.79
CA GLU A 34 0.34 8.41 16.58
C GLU A 34 -0.62 7.37 15.98
N ILE A 35 -0.99 7.56 14.72
CA ILE A 35 -1.94 6.71 13.98
C ILE A 35 -1.21 5.57 13.26
N ILE A 36 0.02 5.80 12.80
CA ILE A 36 0.82 4.79 12.10
C ILE A 36 1.63 3.97 13.11
N TRP A 37 1.70 2.67 12.88
CA TRP A 37 2.59 1.76 13.60
C TRP A 37 4.04 2.26 13.57
N GLN A 38 4.73 2.20 14.71
CA GLN A 38 6.08 2.77 14.87
C GLN A 38 7.22 1.89 14.32
N GLY A 39 6.92 0.70 13.76
CA GLY A 39 7.89 -0.17 13.13
C GLY A 39 8.78 -0.92 14.12
N ASP A 40 8.21 -1.44 15.21
CA ASP A 40 8.95 -2.26 16.17
C ASP A 40 9.44 -3.55 15.51
N ALA A 41 10.77 -3.72 15.44
CA ALA A 41 11.41 -4.84 14.78
C ALA A 41 11.13 -6.20 15.46
N ALA A 42 10.67 -6.21 16.70
CA ALA A 42 10.24 -7.44 17.39
C ALA A 42 9.01 -8.07 16.74
N TYR A 43 8.20 -7.26 16.04
CA TYR A 43 6.99 -7.71 15.35
C TYR A 43 7.08 -7.48 13.85
N TRP A 44 7.22 -6.22 13.43
CA TRP A 44 7.34 -5.85 12.03
C TRP A 44 7.99 -4.47 11.88
N ASN A 45 9.11 -4.42 11.19
CA ASN A 45 9.90 -3.19 11.02
C ASN A 45 9.40 -2.26 9.89
N GLY A 46 8.39 -2.68 9.11
CA GLY A 46 7.70 -1.81 8.15
C GLY A 46 6.64 -0.94 8.84
N ARG A 47 6.14 0.07 8.13
CA ARG A 47 5.11 0.98 8.61
C ARG A 47 3.95 1.13 7.64
N SER A 48 4.24 1.55 6.41
CA SER A 48 3.24 1.81 5.37
C SER A 48 3.85 1.68 3.97
N PRO A 49 4.47 0.55 3.62
CA PRO A 49 5.16 0.41 2.34
C PRO A 49 4.20 0.46 1.16
N ILE A 50 4.66 1.06 0.07
CA ILE A 50 4.02 1.01 -1.25
C ILE A 50 4.54 -0.24 -1.96
N LEU A 51 3.63 -1.02 -2.53
CA LEU A 51 3.89 -2.30 -3.18
C LEU A 51 3.71 -2.15 -4.69
N PHE A 52 4.77 -2.41 -5.47
CA PHE A 52 4.76 -2.35 -6.94
C PHE A 52 6.02 -3.03 -7.50
N PRO A 53 5.96 -3.73 -8.65
CA PRO A 53 4.82 -3.91 -9.54
C PRO A 53 3.91 -5.09 -9.19
N ILE A 54 4.12 -5.74 -8.06
CA ILE A 54 3.25 -6.80 -7.55
C ILE A 54 2.92 -6.59 -6.07
N THR A 55 1.76 -7.09 -5.65
CA THR A 55 1.34 -7.19 -4.27
C THR A 55 1.40 -8.67 -3.86
N GLY A 56 2.04 -9.00 -2.74
CA GLY A 56 2.28 -10.39 -2.38
C GLY A 56 3.50 -10.99 -3.08
N GLY A 57 3.51 -12.30 -3.27
CA GLY A 57 4.57 -13.08 -3.92
C GLY A 57 4.11 -13.72 -5.22
N LEU A 58 5.07 -14.19 -5.99
CA LEU A 58 4.87 -15.07 -7.14
C LEU A 58 5.25 -16.50 -6.75
N TRP A 59 4.60 -17.48 -7.35
CA TRP A 59 4.99 -18.88 -7.21
C TRP A 59 6.43 -19.06 -7.68
N ASP A 60 7.28 -19.60 -6.81
CA ASP A 60 8.73 -19.72 -7.04
C ASP A 60 9.43 -18.38 -7.39
N GLY A 61 8.83 -17.26 -6.98
CA GLY A 61 9.36 -15.90 -7.26
C GLY A 61 9.34 -15.52 -8.75
N THR A 62 8.68 -16.29 -9.60
CA THR A 62 8.81 -16.19 -11.06
C THR A 62 7.46 -15.93 -11.73
N CYS A 63 7.42 -15.01 -12.69
CA CYS A 63 6.33 -14.91 -13.67
C CYS A 63 6.85 -15.18 -15.08
N ARG A 64 5.95 -15.60 -15.96
CA ARG A 64 6.23 -15.84 -17.38
C ARG A 64 5.43 -14.89 -18.24
N LEU A 65 6.12 -14.19 -19.12
CA LEU A 65 5.53 -13.21 -20.05
C LEU A 65 6.16 -13.43 -21.42
N ASP A 66 5.33 -13.65 -22.41
CA ASP A 66 5.76 -13.86 -23.81
C ASP A 66 6.90 -14.90 -23.96
N GLY A 67 6.77 -16.01 -23.24
CA GLY A 67 7.76 -17.11 -23.26
C GLY A 67 9.04 -16.84 -22.44
N ARG A 68 9.22 -15.68 -21.85
CA ARG A 68 10.35 -15.34 -21.00
C ARG A 68 9.98 -15.41 -19.51
N SER A 69 10.93 -15.80 -18.67
CA SER A 69 10.78 -15.87 -17.23
C SER A 69 11.41 -14.65 -16.58
N TYR A 70 10.70 -14.04 -15.63
CA TYR A 70 11.13 -12.87 -14.86
C TYR A 70 11.00 -13.16 -13.37
N GLN A 71 12.00 -12.75 -12.60
CA GLN A 71 12.00 -12.90 -11.15
C GLN A 71 11.70 -11.56 -10.49
N ILE A 72 10.54 -11.46 -9.83
CA ILE A 72 10.14 -10.26 -9.12
C ILE A 72 10.08 -10.59 -7.63
N PRO A 73 10.79 -9.86 -6.76
CA PRO A 73 10.77 -10.12 -5.33
C PRO A 73 9.38 -9.87 -4.74
N LYS A 74 9.08 -10.55 -3.64
CA LYS A 74 7.81 -10.34 -2.91
C LYS A 74 7.56 -8.84 -2.65
N HIS A 75 6.39 -8.36 -3.03
CA HIS A 75 5.96 -6.97 -2.99
C HIS A 75 6.71 -6.02 -3.92
N GLY A 76 7.45 -6.55 -4.89
CA GLY A 76 8.23 -5.75 -5.83
C GLY A 76 9.39 -5.00 -5.17
N PHE A 77 9.80 -3.88 -5.77
CA PHE A 77 11.06 -3.23 -5.43
C PHE A 77 10.92 -1.76 -5.01
N VAL A 78 9.85 -1.03 -5.37
CA VAL A 78 9.74 0.43 -5.16
C VAL A 78 9.83 0.87 -3.70
N ARG A 79 9.44 0.00 -2.77
CA ARG A 79 9.54 0.25 -1.31
C ARG A 79 10.98 0.38 -0.79
N ARG A 80 11.98 -0.04 -1.58
CA ARG A 80 13.41 0.03 -1.24
C ARG A 80 14.14 1.12 -2.00
N ARG A 81 13.44 1.80 -2.93
CA ARG A 81 13.99 2.85 -3.78
C ARG A 81 13.91 4.21 -3.09
N GLU A 82 14.85 5.08 -3.40
CA GLU A 82 14.71 6.51 -3.11
C GLU A 82 13.80 7.14 -4.17
N TRP A 83 12.73 7.77 -3.72
CA TRP A 83 11.79 8.49 -4.54
C TRP A 83 12.19 9.96 -4.61
N GLN A 84 11.98 10.56 -5.76
CA GLN A 84 12.28 11.96 -6.00
C GLN A 84 11.10 12.83 -5.58
N LEU A 85 11.41 13.95 -4.95
CA LEU A 85 10.44 15.01 -4.73
C LEU A 85 10.14 15.68 -6.08
N VAL A 86 8.88 15.60 -6.51
CA VAL A 86 8.39 16.31 -7.70
C VAL A 86 7.94 17.72 -7.31
N GLU A 87 7.11 17.79 -6.26
CA GLU A 87 6.56 19.04 -5.76
C GLU A 87 6.11 18.90 -4.31
N GLN A 88 6.18 19.98 -3.56
CA GLN A 88 5.61 20.07 -2.22
C GLN A 88 4.90 21.42 -2.07
N GLY A 89 3.63 21.38 -1.75
CA GLY A 89 2.81 22.52 -1.39
C GLY A 89 2.58 22.62 0.12
N ALA A 90 1.67 23.50 0.50
CA ALA A 90 1.31 23.67 1.91
C ALA A 90 0.55 22.44 2.48
N ASP A 91 -0.25 21.78 1.65
CA ASP A 91 -1.15 20.69 2.03
C ASP A 91 -0.90 19.39 1.26
N PHE A 92 0.08 19.35 0.35
CA PHE A 92 0.41 18.16 -0.43
C PHE A 92 1.92 17.92 -0.59
N LEU A 93 2.25 16.66 -0.82
CA LEU A 93 3.58 16.14 -1.12
C LEU A 93 3.49 15.19 -2.30
N HIS A 94 4.15 15.51 -3.42
CA HIS A 94 4.20 14.71 -4.63
C HIS A 94 5.58 14.07 -4.78
N LEU A 95 5.62 12.75 -4.76
CA LEU A 95 6.83 11.94 -4.92
C LEU A 95 6.70 11.03 -6.14
N ALA A 96 7.82 10.74 -6.80
CA ALA A 96 7.86 9.85 -7.95
C ALA A 96 9.09 8.95 -7.95
N VAL A 97 8.94 7.77 -8.57
CA VAL A 97 10.03 6.84 -8.88
C VAL A 97 9.88 6.31 -10.30
N GLU A 98 10.98 6.13 -10.99
CA GLU A 98 11.04 5.52 -12.31
C GLU A 98 11.87 4.22 -12.24
N ASN A 99 11.66 3.33 -13.21
CA ASN A 99 12.44 2.11 -13.32
C ASN A 99 13.95 2.39 -13.47
N THR A 100 14.76 1.44 -13.04
CA THR A 100 16.18 1.34 -13.43
C THR A 100 16.35 0.29 -14.52
N ASP A 101 17.54 0.26 -15.13
CA ASP A 101 17.91 -0.77 -16.10
C ASP A 101 17.93 -2.17 -15.47
N GLU A 102 18.32 -2.27 -14.19
CA GLU A 102 18.26 -3.52 -13.42
C GLU A 102 16.83 -4.01 -13.22
N GLU A 103 15.90 -3.10 -12.89
CA GLU A 103 14.50 -3.43 -12.73
C GLU A 103 13.84 -3.85 -14.04
N LEU A 104 14.27 -3.32 -15.18
CA LEU A 104 13.79 -3.75 -16.51
C LEU A 104 14.15 -5.22 -16.83
N GLN A 105 15.19 -5.78 -16.22
CA GLN A 105 15.49 -7.21 -16.33
C GLN A 105 14.53 -8.09 -15.52
N GLN A 106 13.89 -7.52 -14.49
CA GLN A 106 12.94 -8.21 -13.63
C GLN A 106 11.47 -7.91 -13.98
N PHE A 107 11.22 -6.74 -14.57
CA PHE A 107 9.91 -6.25 -14.98
C PHE A 107 10.04 -5.46 -16.28
N PRO A 108 9.73 -6.05 -17.45
CA PRO A 108 10.18 -5.55 -18.75
C PRO A 108 9.36 -4.38 -19.30
N TRP A 109 8.77 -3.57 -18.46
CA TRP A 109 8.06 -2.36 -18.83
C TRP A 109 8.67 -1.13 -18.16
N PRO A 110 9.08 -0.12 -18.96
CA PRO A 110 9.45 1.16 -18.39
C PRO A 110 8.21 1.83 -17.78
N TYR A 111 8.35 2.27 -16.55
CA TYR A 111 7.26 2.88 -15.80
C TYR A 111 7.70 4.15 -15.07
N ARG A 112 6.69 4.93 -14.71
CA ARG A 112 6.79 5.96 -13.68
C ARG A 112 5.63 5.74 -12.69
N LEU A 113 5.97 5.61 -11.43
CA LEU A 113 5.00 5.53 -10.33
C LEU A 113 5.08 6.80 -9.52
N GLU A 114 3.94 7.40 -9.26
CA GLU A 114 3.79 8.61 -8.48
C GLU A 114 2.86 8.38 -7.31
N VAL A 115 3.09 9.11 -6.22
CA VAL A 115 2.16 9.22 -5.10
C VAL A 115 2.02 10.69 -4.72
N VAL A 116 0.78 11.13 -4.52
CA VAL A 116 0.46 12.45 -3.96
C VAL A 116 -0.25 12.24 -2.62
N TYR A 117 0.41 12.66 -1.56
CA TYR A 117 -0.19 12.72 -0.23
C TYR A 117 -0.79 14.10 -0.02
N THR A 118 -2.06 14.17 0.37
CA THR A 118 -2.75 15.44 0.62
C THR A 118 -3.42 15.41 2.00
N LEU A 119 -3.20 16.47 2.79
CA LEU A 119 -3.87 16.68 4.08
C LEU A 119 -5.04 17.64 3.91
N ARG A 120 -6.26 17.19 4.25
CA ARG A 120 -7.46 18.05 4.28
C ARG A 120 -8.26 17.83 5.56
N GLY A 121 -8.33 18.86 6.41
CA GLY A 121 -8.97 18.73 7.73
C GLY A 121 -8.37 17.57 8.51
N ARG A 122 -9.17 16.58 8.85
CA ARG A 122 -8.73 15.36 9.58
C ARG A 122 -8.49 14.15 8.65
N SER A 123 -8.25 14.39 7.37
CA SER A 123 -8.06 13.32 6.39
C SER A 123 -6.69 13.38 5.74
N LEU A 124 -6.05 12.23 5.59
CA LEU A 124 -4.93 11.99 4.69
C LEU A 124 -5.44 11.22 3.48
N ARG A 125 -5.20 11.77 2.30
CA ARG A 125 -5.44 11.11 1.02
C ARG A 125 -4.10 10.72 0.39
N ALA A 126 -4.04 9.53 -0.20
CA ALA A 126 -2.93 9.07 -1.00
C ALA A 126 -3.44 8.68 -2.40
N ASP A 127 -3.03 9.42 -3.40
CA ASP A 127 -3.36 9.17 -4.81
C ASP A 127 -2.15 8.55 -5.51
N PHE A 128 -2.36 7.38 -6.13
CA PHE A 128 -1.34 6.69 -6.91
C PHE A 128 -1.59 6.87 -8.40
N ARG A 129 -0.52 7.18 -9.13
CA ARG A 129 -0.54 7.23 -10.59
C ARG A 129 0.54 6.32 -11.14
N VAL A 130 0.14 5.36 -11.96
CA VAL A 130 1.05 4.47 -12.67
C VAL A 130 1.04 4.84 -14.14
N VAL A 131 2.19 5.20 -14.67
CA VAL A 131 2.37 5.57 -16.07
C VAL A 131 3.19 4.48 -16.76
N ASN A 132 2.59 3.84 -17.74
CA ASN A 132 3.31 3.00 -18.69
C ASN A 132 4.07 3.89 -19.67
N ARG A 133 5.39 3.81 -19.67
CA ARG A 133 6.27 4.56 -20.56
C ARG A 133 6.67 3.76 -21.82
N SER A 134 6.15 2.54 -21.97
CA SER A 134 6.30 1.77 -23.21
C SER A 134 5.40 2.37 -24.30
N LEU A 135 5.96 2.53 -25.49
CA LEU A 135 5.22 3.07 -26.65
C LEU A 135 4.36 2.00 -27.33
N HIS A 136 4.62 0.72 -27.11
CA HIS A 136 4.09 -0.36 -27.97
C HIS A 136 3.55 -1.57 -27.22
N SER A 137 3.55 -1.57 -25.89
CA SER A 137 3.08 -2.73 -25.11
C SER A 137 2.23 -2.34 -23.92
N SER A 138 1.21 -3.14 -23.64
CA SER A 138 0.43 -3.05 -22.41
C SER A 138 1.28 -3.51 -21.24
N MET A 139 1.21 -2.80 -20.12
CA MET A 139 1.91 -3.13 -18.89
C MET A 139 0.94 -3.80 -17.90
N TRP A 140 1.32 -4.97 -17.43
CA TRP A 140 0.56 -5.70 -16.40
C TRP A 140 1.19 -5.46 -15.04
N PHE A 141 0.45 -4.91 -14.10
CA PHE A 141 0.95 -4.59 -12.77
C PHE A 141 -0.13 -4.71 -11.70
N GLN A 142 0.33 -4.71 -10.47
CA GLN A 142 -0.48 -4.46 -9.28
C GLN A 142 0.17 -3.32 -8.51
N VAL A 143 -0.64 -2.47 -7.92
CA VAL A 143 -0.20 -1.44 -6.98
C VAL A 143 -0.96 -1.61 -5.67
N GLY A 144 -0.28 -1.45 -4.55
CA GLY A 144 -0.91 -1.56 -3.24
C GLY A 144 -0.26 -0.68 -2.20
N ALA A 145 -1.05 -0.34 -1.18
CA ALA A 145 -0.59 0.26 0.05
C ALA A 145 -0.73 -0.75 1.19
N HIS A 146 0.23 -0.75 2.11
CA HIS A 146 0.23 -1.67 3.25
C HIS A 146 0.41 -0.90 4.58
N PRO A 147 -0.51 0.01 4.93
CA PRO A 147 -0.40 0.76 6.17
C PRO A 147 -0.67 -0.13 7.38
N ALA A 148 0.20 -0.05 8.38
CA ALA A 148 -0.08 -0.56 9.71
C ALA A 148 -0.59 0.59 10.58
N LEU A 149 -1.72 0.36 11.24
CA LEU A 149 -2.41 1.35 12.04
C LEU A 149 -2.35 0.99 13.53
N ASN A 150 -2.10 1.99 14.37
CA ASN A 150 -2.28 1.86 15.81
C ASN A 150 -3.76 1.94 16.15
N LEU A 151 -4.29 0.88 16.72
CA LEU A 151 -5.67 0.79 17.19
C LEU A 151 -5.66 0.85 18.72
N PRO A 152 -5.88 2.01 19.34
CA PRO A 152 -5.65 2.22 20.78
C PRO A 152 -6.55 1.38 21.68
N ASP A 153 -7.76 1.08 21.19
CA ASP A 153 -8.75 0.30 21.92
C ASP A 153 -8.76 -1.18 21.50
N TRP A 154 -7.69 -1.61 20.81
CA TRP A 154 -7.56 -3.00 20.40
C TRP A 154 -7.31 -3.90 21.60
N THR A 155 -8.14 -4.93 21.77
CA THR A 155 -7.93 -6.00 22.75
C THR A 155 -7.95 -7.35 22.04
N ASP A 156 -7.01 -8.22 22.35
CA ASP A 156 -6.89 -9.55 21.72
C ASP A 156 -8.12 -10.45 21.96
N HIS A 157 -8.93 -10.15 22.96
CA HIS A 157 -10.06 -10.98 23.40
C HIS A 157 -11.43 -10.31 23.23
N GLY A 158 -11.47 -9.09 22.69
CA GLY A 158 -12.69 -8.29 22.63
C GLY A 158 -13.42 -8.30 21.31
N GLN A 159 -14.74 -8.21 21.35
CA GLN A 159 -15.57 -7.84 20.21
C GLN A 159 -15.62 -6.32 20.02
N HIS A 160 -14.72 -5.59 20.68
CA HIS A 160 -14.68 -4.13 20.60
C HIS A 160 -14.27 -3.71 19.19
N VAL A 161 -15.05 -2.82 18.59
CA VAL A 161 -14.80 -2.30 17.24
C VAL A 161 -13.94 -1.06 17.35
N ALA A 162 -12.65 -1.19 16.98
CA ALA A 162 -11.69 -0.08 17.02
C ALA A 162 -11.85 0.91 15.84
N GLY A 163 -12.58 0.53 14.80
CA GLY A 163 -12.80 1.36 13.62
C GLY A 163 -13.39 0.58 12.44
N PHE A 164 -13.34 1.20 11.27
CA PHE A 164 -13.90 0.61 10.04
C PHE A 164 -12.99 0.85 8.85
N LEU A 165 -12.96 -0.14 7.94
CA LEU A 165 -12.52 0.05 6.55
C LEU A 165 -13.77 0.16 5.68
N ARG A 166 -13.87 1.23 4.92
CA ARG A 166 -14.93 1.41 3.91
C ARG A 166 -14.32 1.29 2.53
N PHE A 167 -14.95 0.50 1.68
CA PHE A 167 -14.58 0.35 0.28
C PHE A 167 -15.56 1.16 -0.58
N GLU A 168 -15.04 1.95 -1.52
CA GLU A 168 -15.86 2.52 -2.58
C GLU A 168 -16.18 1.44 -3.60
N GLY A 169 -17.43 1.39 -4.06
CA GLY A 169 -17.95 0.25 -4.83
C GLY A 169 -18.46 -0.89 -3.93
N THR A 170 -18.80 -2.00 -4.53
CA THR A 170 -19.28 -3.21 -3.85
C THR A 170 -18.39 -4.40 -4.22
N PRO A 171 -17.22 -4.52 -3.63
CA PRO A 171 -16.41 -5.71 -3.86
C PRO A 171 -17.23 -6.95 -3.41
N ARG A 172 -17.35 -7.95 -4.28
CA ARG A 172 -18.15 -9.16 -4.01
C ARG A 172 -17.31 -10.28 -3.46
N ASP A 173 -16.05 -10.31 -3.88
CA ASP A 173 -15.12 -11.40 -3.61
C ASP A 173 -13.78 -10.85 -3.13
N MET A 174 -13.08 -11.68 -2.37
CA MET A 174 -11.69 -11.47 -1.99
C MET A 174 -10.83 -12.65 -2.48
N LEU A 175 -9.56 -12.40 -2.65
CA LEU A 175 -8.54 -13.40 -2.91
C LEU A 175 -7.80 -13.71 -1.59
N ARG A 176 -7.48 -14.96 -1.34
CA ARG A 176 -6.66 -15.32 -0.19
C ARG A 176 -5.19 -15.33 -0.56
N ALA A 177 -4.37 -14.76 0.29
CA ALA A 177 -2.93 -14.88 0.20
C ALA A 177 -2.51 -16.09 1.06
N GLY A 178 -2.03 -17.12 0.40
CA GLY A 178 -1.55 -18.33 1.02
C GLY A 178 -0.05 -18.32 1.27
N ARG A 179 0.56 -19.48 1.07
CA ARG A 179 1.98 -19.72 1.30
C ARG A 179 2.85 -18.75 0.49
N GLN A 180 3.89 -18.19 1.10
CA GLN A 180 4.82 -17.20 0.49
C GLN A 180 4.16 -15.87 0.08
N GLY A 181 2.88 -15.66 0.44
CA GLY A 181 2.13 -14.48 0.03
C GLY A 181 1.62 -14.54 -1.42
N CYS A 182 1.61 -15.71 -2.02
CA CYS A 182 1.00 -15.97 -3.32
C CYS A 182 -0.51 -16.01 -3.21
N VAL A 183 -1.21 -15.57 -4.25
CA VAL A 183 -2.66 -15.68 -4.32
C VAL A 183 -3.05 -17.14 -4.51
N GLU A 184 -3.95 -17.63 -3.66
CA GLU A 184 -4.52 -18.97 -3.80
C GLU A 184 -5.54 -19.00 -4.94
N PRO A 185 -5.72 -20.15 -5.63
CA PRO A 185 -6.76 -20.32 -6.62
C PRO A 185 -8.16 -20.09 -6.04
N GLY A 186 -9.02 -19.44 -6.81
CA GLY A 186 -10.41 -19.20 -6.45
C GLY A 186 -10.65 -17.88 -5.75
N ARG A 187 -11.91 -17.50 -5.69
CA ARG A 187 -12.40 -16.31 -5.01
C ARG A 187 -13.26 -16.72 -3.83
N VAL A 188 -13.19 -15.96 -2.75
CA VAL A 188 -13.97 -16.20 -1.54
C VAL A 188 -14.95 -15.04 -1.37
N PRO A 189 -16.24 -15.31 -1.13
CA PRO A 189 -17.20 -14.26 -0.86
C PRO A 189 -16.75 -13.38 0.31
N ILE A 190 -16.96 -12.09 0.18
CA ILE A 190 -16.66 -11.13 1.24
C ILE A 190 -17.63 -11.30 2.41
N PRO A 191 -17.15 -11.52 3.65
CA PRO A 191 -18.01 -11.82 4.79
C PRO A 191 -18.70 -10.61 5.40
N TRP A 192 -18.46 -9.39 4.89
CA TRP A 192 -19.09 -8.16 5.41
C TRP A 192 -20.16 -7.63 4.46
N SER A 193 -21.08 -6.85 5.01
CA SER A 193 -22.14 -6.20 4.26
C SER A 193 -21.85 -4.72 4.03
N LYS A 194 -22.48 -4.15 3.00
CA LYS A 194 -22.46 -2.69 2.75
C LYS A 194 -21.06 -2.09 2.58
N ASN A 195 -20.13 -2.82 1.96
CA ASN A 195 -18.74 -2.38 1.71
C ASN A 195 -17.99 -1.84 2.95
N LEU A 196 -18.38 -2.30 4.14
CA LEU A 196 -17.83 -1.88 5.42
C LEU A 196 -17.27 -3.06 6.19
N GLN A 197 -15.97 -3.05 6.44
CA GLN A 197 -15.28 -4.03 7.28
C GLN A 197 -14.98 -3.44 8.64
N THR A 198 -15.44 -4.08 9.70
CA THR A 198 -15.10 -3.70 11.08
C THR A 198 -13.67 -4.07 11.41
N LEU A 199 -12.99 -3.17 12.14
CA LEU A 199 -11.67 -3.41 12.71
C LEU A 199 -11.83 -3.98 14.12
N ALA A 200 -12.05 -5.30 14.20
CA ALA A 200 -12.13 -6.05 15.45
C ALA A 200 -11.36 -7.37 15.30
N ALA A 201 -10.83 -7.91 16.38
CA ALA A 201 -10.00 -9.11 16.37
C ALA A 201 -10.70 -10.29 15.68
N LEU A 202 -11.97 -10.54 16.00
CA LEU A 202 -12.76 -11.62 15.40
C LEU A 202 -12.89 -11.47 13.88
N ALA A 203 -13.07 -10.25 13.38
CA ALA A 203 -13.18 -9.99 11.95
C ALA A 203 -11.86 -10.30 11.21
N PHE A 204 -10.71 -9.99 11.80
CA PHE A 204 -9.41 -10.36 11.23
C PHE A 204 -9.16 -11.87 11.23
N HIS A 205 -9.56 -12.57 12.28
CA HIS A 205 -9.50 -14.04 12.30
C HIS A 205 -10.37 -14.68 11.21
N GLN A 206 -11.53 -14.12 10.93
CA GLN A 206 -12.42 -14.60 9.85
C GLN A 206 -11.88 -14.29 8.45
N MET A 207 -11.27 -13.10 8.28
CA MET A 207 -10.72 -12.66 6.99
C MET A 207 -9.41 -13.37 6.64
N GLY A 208 -8.55 -13.63 7.63
CA GLY A 208 -7.19 -14.07 7.39
C GLY A 208 -6.41 -13.06 6.53
N ASN A 209 -5.46 -13.57 5.75
CA ASN A 209 -4.72 -12.78 4.76
C ASN A 209 -5.56 -12.64 3.48
N ALA A 210 -6.30 -11.56 3.35
CA ALA A 210 -7.19 -11.30 2.23
C ALA A 210 -6.69 -10.14 1.36
N LEU A 211 -6.89 -10.28 0.06
CA LEU A 211 -6.71 -9.22 -0.93
C LEU A 211 -8.08 -8.88 -1.50
N VAL A 212 -8.50 -7.65 -1.35
CA VAL A 212 -9.75 -7.15 -1.92
C VAL A 212 -9.42 -6.44 -3.23
N PRO A 213 -9.82 -6.99 -4.39
CA PRO A 213 -9.64 -6.30 -5.65
C PRO A 213 -10.48 -5.03 -5.67
N ILE A 214 -9.87 -3.93 -6.05
CA ILE A 214 -10.55 -2.66 -6.31
C ILE A 214 -10.47 -2.36 -7.81
N GLU A 215 -11.51 -1.75 -8.35
CA GLU A 215 -11.48 -1.28 -9.73
C GLU A 215 -10.54 -0.09 -9.84
N VAL A 216 -9.70 -0.11 -10.86
CA VAL A 216 -8.81 1.00 -11.22
C VAL A 216 -9.38 1.65 -12.47
N SER A 217 -9.68 2.95 -12.39
CA SER A 217 -10.04 3.71 -13.58
C SER A 217 -8.79 3.93 -14.45
N THR A 218 -8.87 3.52 -15.70
CA THR A 218 -7.87 3.86 -16.73
C THR A 218 -8.29 5.16 -17.39
N PHE A 219 -7.38 6.12 -17.43
CA PHE A 219 -7.53 7.37 -18.19
C PHE A 219 -6.65 7.33 -19.43
#